data_f004225add765395123e5493c03760e3
#
_entry.id   f004225add765395123e5493c03760e3
#
_cell.length_a   1.000
_cell.length_b   1.000
_cell.length_c   1.000
_cell.angle_alpha   90.00
_cell.angle_beta   90.00
_cell.angle_gamma   90.00
#
_symmetry.space_group_name_H-M   'P 1'
#
loop_
_entity.id
_entity.type
_entity.pdbx_description
1 polymer ?
#
loop_
_entity_poly.entity_id
_entity_poly.type
_entity_poly.pdbx_seq_one_letter_code
_entity_poly.pdbx_strand_id
1 'polypeptide(L)'
;MLDISKRQDAAPFDTARLDQLMDDAGIDVLFATSKPNVQYLLGGHRSFFFDTMDAIGVTRYLPVFVYPKGAPQKAGYFGHRMEGYQTQIKPFWVSEVNTKSSGAVDVMEQAVEYLRHLGAKPKSIGLELAFIPTATSTTLRKAFPDAEIKDALFVLERLRARKTPEELELLTKERR
;
A
#
# COMPACT_ATOMS: atom_id res chain seq x y z
N MET A 1 12.97 -18.05 -22.04
CA MET A 1 13.27 -16.61 -21.83
C MET A 1 11.95 -15.97 -21.38
N LEU A 2 11.78 -15.73 -20.09
CA LEU A 2 10.55 -15.16 -19.54
C LEU A 2 10.47 -13.69 -19.94
N ASP A 3 9.40 -13.32 -20.59
CA ASP A 3 9.15 -11.95 -21.05
C ASP A 3 8.93 -11.03 -19.84
N ILE A 4 9.98 -10.30 -19.49
CA ILE A 4 10.02 -9.39 -18.33
C ILE A 4 9.12 -8.18 -18.57
N SER A 5 8.79 -7.84 -19.82
CA SER A 5 7.98 -6.66 -20.16
C SER A 5 6.50 -6.79 -19.72
N LYS A 6 5.95 -8.01 -19.72
CA LYS A 6 4.56 -8.29 -19.31
C LYS A 6 4.32 -8.33 -17.80
N ARG A 7 5.38 -8.31 -16.97
CA ARG A 7 5.26 -8.35 -15.51
C ARG A 7 5.17 -6.98 -14.84
N GLN A 8 5.42 -5.88 -15.56
CA GLN A 8 5.42 -4.54 -14.97
C GLN A 8 4.01 -3.97 -14.75
N ASP A 9 3.01 -4.48 -15.48
CA ASP A 9 1.64 -3.94 -15.42
C ASP A 9 0.68 -4.78 -14.55
N ALA A 10 1.12 -5.91 -14.01
CA ALA A 10 0.30 -6.79 -13.18
C ALA A 10 0.65 -6.64 -11.70
N ALA A 11 -0.39 -6.63 -10.84
CA ALA A 11 -0.20 -6.65 -9.39
C ALA A 11 0.63 -7.88 -8.97
N PRO A 12 1.59 -7.73 -8.05
CA PRO A 12 2.47 -8.83 -7.61
C PRO A 12 1.80 -9.80 -6.64
N PHE A 13 0.50 -9.66 -6.41
CA PHE A 13 -0.32 -10.45 -5.49
C PHE A 13 -1.67 -10.79 -6.13
N ASP A 14 -2.41 -11.71 -5.51
CA ASP A 14 -3.76 -12.10 -5.95
C ASP A 14 -4.78 -11.01 -5.60
N THR A 15 -5.12 -10.17 -6.59
CA THR A 15 -6.08 -9.06 -6.42
C THR A 15 -7.50 -9.57 -6.17
N ALA A 16 -7.91 -10.68 -6.80
CA ALA A 16 -9.23 -11.26 -6.56
C ALA A 16 -9.36 -11.76 -5.12
N ARG A 17 -8.28 -12.32 -4.57
CA ARG A 17 -8.22 -12.72 -3.17
C ARG A 17 -8.27 -11.52 -2.23
N LEU A 18 -7.58 -10.43 -2.54
CA LEU A 18 -7.65 -9.19 -1.75
C LEU A 18 -9.07 -8.64 -1.74
N ASP A 19 -9.70 -8.55 -2.91
CA ASP A 19 -11.08 -8.06 -3.03
C ASP A 19 -12.06 -8.91 -2.20
N GLN A 20 -11.94 -10.24 -2.22
CA GLN A 20 -12.75 -11.12 -1.39
C GLN A 20 -12.53 -10.89 0.10
N LEU A 21 -11.29 -10.74 0.54
CA LEU A 21 -10.98 -10.46 1.95
C LEU A 21 -11.50 -9.09 2.39
N MET A 22 -11.48 -8.10 1.50
CA MET A 22 -12.07 -6.78 1.75
C MET A 22 -13.59 -6.85 1.81
N ASP A 23 -14.24 -7.66 0.96
CA ASP A 23 -15.68 -7.91 1.02
C ASP A 23 -16.08 -8.55 2.35
N ASP A 24 -15.39 -9.60 2.75
CA ASP A 24 -15.62 -10.31 4.02
C ASP A 24 -15.48 -9.37 5.24
N ALA A 25 -14.58 -8.38 5.15
CA ALA A 25 -14.34 -7.36 6.18
C ALA A 25 -15.26 -6.13 6.03
N GLY A 26 -16.00 -6.02 4.93
CA GLY A 26 -16.82 -4.86 4.60
C GLY A 26 -16.00 -3.58 4.42
N ILE A 27 -14.89 -3.65 3.67
CA ILE A 27 -13.96 -2.55 3.39
C ILE A 27 -14.08 -2.16 1.92
N ASP A 28 -14.30 -0.87 1.65
CA ASP A 28 -14.39 -0.32 0.29
C ASP A 28 -13.03 0.14 -0.25
N VAL A 29 -12.20 0.73 0.61
CA VAL A 29 -10.86 1.21 0.27
C VAL A 29 -9.88 0.80 1.35
N LEU A 30 -8.76 0.25 0.95
CA LEU A 30 -7.67 -0.15 1.84
C LEU A 30 -6.54 0.88 1.81
N PHE A 31 -6.06 1.27 2.98
CA PHE A 31 -4.83 2.01 3.20
C PHE A 31 -3.82 1.12 3.94
N ALA A 32 -2.79 0.68 3.26
CA ALA A 32 -1.67 0.00 3.90
C ALA A 32 -0.55 1.01 4.18
N THR A 33 -0.02 0.96 5.40
CA THR A 33 0.98 1.92 5.89
C THR A 33 2.17 1.25 6.55
N SER A 34 2.04 -0.03 6.92
CA SER A 34 3.15 -0.76 7.52
C SER A 34 4.18 -1.18 6.47
N LYS A 35 5.44 -1.16 6.85
CA LYS A 35 6.56 -1.59 6.02
C LYS A 35 6.33 -2.96 5.35
N PRO A 36 6.01 -4.05 6.09
CA PRO A 36 5.87 -5.36 5.48
C PRO A 36 4.74 -5.44 4.45
N ASN A 37 3.62 -4.75 4.70
CA ASN A 37 2.47 -4.80 3.82
C ASN A 37 2.66 -3.91 2.59
N VAL A 38 3.20 -2.70 2.74
CA VAL A 38 3.53 -1.83 1.60
C VAL A 38 4.59 -2.49 0.72
N GLN A 39 5.63 -3.07 1.31
CA GLN A 39 6.65 -3.80 0.57
C GLN A 39 6.05 -4.97 -0.23
N TYR A 40 5.18 -5.76 0.38
CA TYR A 40 4.50 -6.87 -0.28
C TYR A 40 3.64 -6.40 -1.45
N LEU A 41 2.79 -5.39 -1.22
CA LEU A 41 1.88 -4.85 -2.23
C LEU A 41 2.61 -4.18 -3.40
N LEU A 42 3.84 -3.73 -3.20
CA LEU A 42 4.71 -3.17 -4.24
C LEU A 42 5.69 -4.19 -4.86
N GLY A 43 5.48 -5.49 -4.62
CA GLY A 43 6.31 -6.55 -5.22
C GLY A 43 7.73 -6.62 -4.67
N GLY A 44 7.89 -6.40 -3.36
CA GLY A 44 9.16 -6.49 -2.67
C GLY A 44 9.98 -5.20 -2.66
N HIS A 45 9.38 -4.06 -3.05
CA HIS A 45 10.09 -2.78 -3.00
C HIS A 45 10.49 -2.43 -1.56
N ARG A 46 11.80 -2.22 -1.36
CA ARG A 46 12.36 -1.75 -0.09
C ARG A 46 12.81 -0.30 -0.28
N SER A 47 12.05 0.62 0.29
CA SER A 47 12.45 2.01 0.32
C SER A 47 13.66 2.19 1.25
N PHE A 48 14.56 3.09 0.89
CA PHE A 48 15.73 3.43 1.71
C PHE A 48 15.33 3.82 3.14
N PHE A 49 14.22 4.52 3.31
CA PHE A 49 13.73 4.92 4.63
C PHE A 49 13.27 3.75 5.47
N PHE A 50 12.75 2.69 4.87
CA PHE A 50 12.35 1.51 5.62
C PHE A 50 13.55 0.85 6.32
N ASP A 51 14.70 0.82 5.67
CA ASP A 51 15.88 0.19 6.25
C ASP A 51 16.56 1.08 7.29
N THR A 52 16.65 2.38 7.03
CA THR A 52 17.39 3.31 7.90
C THR A 52 16.55 3.79 9.08
N MET A 53 15.26 4.06 8.87
CA MET A 53 14.40 4.63 9.91
C MET A 53 13.87 3.60 10.90
N ASP A 54 13.71 2.35 10.50
CA ASP A 54 13.35 1.27 11.43
C ASP A 54 14.40 1.08 12.52
N ALA A 55 15.68 1.23 12.18
CA ALA A 55 16.77 1.07 13.13
C ALA A 55 16.73 2.09 14.29
N ILE A 56 16.09 3.23 14.08
CA ILE A 56 15.96 4.31 15.07
C ILE A 56 14.52 4.50 15.58
N GLY A 57 13.58 3.63 15.17
CA GLY A 57 12.19 3.65 15.65
C GLY A 57 11.41 4.91 15.24
N VAL A 58 11.81 5.59 14.18
CA VAL A 58 11.15 6.83 13.73
C VAL A 58 10.05 6.52 12.73
N THR A 59 8.82 6.89 13.08
CA THR A 59 7.62 6.76 12.22
C THR A 59 7.26 8.06 11.48
N ARG A 60 8.17 9.03 11.46
CA ARG A 60 7.93 10.35 10.84
C ARG A 60 7.65 10.27 9.34
N TYR A 61 8.20 9.26 8.69
CA TYR A 61 8.07 9.03 7.25
C TYR A 61 7.26 7.77 7.03
N LEU A 62 6.01 7.96 6.63
CA LEU A 62 5.06 6.89 6.42
C LEU A 62 4.89 6.67 4.91
N PRO A 63 5.02 5.45 4.38
CA PRO A 63 4.51 5.14 3.07
C PRO A 63 3.00 4.92 3.16
N VAL A 64 2.28 5.25 2.10
CA VAL A 64 0.85 4.97 1.99
C VAL A 64 0.57 4.28 0.66
N PHE A 65 0.03 3.09 0.72
CA PHE A 65 -0.51 2.37 -0.42
C PHE A 65 -2.03 2.39 -0.34
N VAL A 66 -2.67 2.83 -1.42
CA VAL A 66 -4.13 2.94 -1.52
C VAL A 66 -4.63 1.90 -2.51
N TYR A 67 -5.65 1.14 -2.12
CA TYR A 67 -6.28 0.15 -2.98
C TYR A 67 -7.81 0.27 -2.90
N PRO A 68 -8.48 0.80 -3.93
CA PRO A 68 -9.93 0.73 -4.06
C PRO A 68 -10.34 -0.69 -4.44
N LYS A 69 -11.25 -1.31 -3.67
CA LYS A 69 -11.76 -2.67 -3.91
C LYS A 69 -12.33 -2.82 -5.32
N GLY A 70 -11.97 -3.91 -5.99
CA GLY A 70 -12.42 -4.23 -7.36
C GLY A 70 -11.83 -3.35 -8.45
N ALA A 71 -10.87 -2.47 -8.10
CA ALA A 71 -10.26 -1.56 -9.07
C ALA A 71 -8.73 -1.49 -8.92
N PRO A 72 -8.01 -2.60 -9.11
CA PRO A 72 -6.55 -2.66 -8.97
C PRO A 72 -5.83 -1.63 -9.86
N GLN A 73 -6.37 -1.31 -11.03
CA GLN A 73 -5.85 -0.27 -11.92
C GLN A 73 -5.91 1.15 -11.32
N LYS A 74 -6.64 1.34 -10.22
CA LYS A 74 -6.72 2.58 -9.45
C LYS A 74 -5.93 2.51 -8.15
N ALA A 75 -5.06 1.53 -8.00
CA ALA A 75 -4.15 1.50 -6.87
C ALA A 75 -3.11 2.62 -7.00
N GLY A 76 -2.68 3.16 -5.87
CA GLY A 76 -1.71 4.25 -5.82
C GLY A 76 -0.70 4.08 -4.69
N TYR A 77 0.49 4.60 -4.91
CA TYR A 77 1.56 4.67 -3.93
C TYR A 77 1.98 6.11 -3.66
N PHE A 78 2.05 6.46 -2.39
CA PHE A 78 2.43 7.77 -1.89
C PHE A 78 3.59 7.60 -0.93
N GLY A 79 4.71 8.24 -1.24
CA GLY A 79 5.95 8.07 -0.53
C GLY A 79 6.69 9.38 -0.29
N HIS A 80 7.85 9.28 0.34
CA HIS A 80 8.68 10.42 0.65
C HIS A 80 9.48 10.89 -0.58
N ARG A 81 9.76 12.21 -0.66
CA ARG A 81 10.49 12.82 -1.78
C ARG A 81 11.86 12.20 -2.08
N MET A 82 12.50 11.58 -1.10
CA MET A 82 13.78 10.89 -1.33
C MET A 82 13.64 9.54 -2.06
N GLU A 83 12.40 9.06 -2.25
CA GLU A 83 12.14 7.85 -3.02
C GLU A 83 12.01 8.09 -4.53
N GLY A 84 11.98 9.36 -4.96
CA GLY A 84 11.82 9.72 -6.36
C GLY A 84 12.85 9.11 -7.30
N TYR A 85 14.08 8.91 -6.83
CA TYR A 85 15.12 8.24 -7.60
C TYR A 85 14.83 6.75 -7.85
N GLN A 86 14.28 6.07 -6.85
CA GLN A 86 13.98 4.64 -6.95
C GLN A 86 12.88 4.33 -7.97
N THR A 87 11.89 5.22 -8.09
CA THR A 87 10.83 5.07 -9.09
C THR A 87 11.36 5.12 -10.52
N GLN A 88 12.48 5.80 -10.75
CA GLN A 88 13.14 5.86 -12.06
C GLN A 88 13.91 4.57 -12.40
N ILE A 89 14.43 3.87 -11.39
CA ILE A 89 15.19 2.62 -11.59
C ILE A 89 14.26 1.45 -11.86
N LYS A 90 13.17 1.35 -11.08
CA LYS A 90 12.19 0.27 -11.20
C LYS A 90 10.80 0.84 -11.02
N PRO A 91 10.05 1.04 -12.10
CA PRO A 91 8.67 1.51 -12.00
C PRO A 91 7.81 0.53 -11.21
N PHE A 92 6.86 1.06 -10.46
CA PHE A 92 5.85 0.27 -9.76
C PHE A 92 4.74 -0.13 -10.72
N TRP A 93 4.03 -1.19 -10.38
CA TRP A 93 2.87 -1.65 -11.15
C TRP A 93 1.64 -0.75 -11.00
N VAL A 94 1.59 0.10 -9.98
CA VAL A 94 0.47 1.01 -9.70
C VAL A 94 0.44 2.17 -10.70
N SER A 95 -0.77 2.63 -11.04
CA SER A 95 -0.97 3.73 -11.99
C SER A 95 -0.59 5.10 -11.44
N GLU A 96 -0.76 5.28 -10.12
CA GLU A 96 -0.40 6.53 -9.44
C GLU A 96 0.79 6.31 -8.52
N VAL A 97 1.84 7.09 -8.73
CA VAL A 97 3.03 7.11 -7.87
C VAL A 97 3.36 8.56 -7.55
N ASN A 98 3.21 8.92 -6.29
CA ASN A 98 3.53 10.27 -5.81
C ASN A 98 4.57 10.18 -4.68
N THR A 99 5.81 10.57 -4.98
CA THR A 99 6.91 10.61 -4.02
C THR A 99 7.31 12.05 -3.71
N LYS A 100 6.35 12.89 -3.35
CA LYS A 100 6.60 14.32 -3.06
C LYS A 100 6.43 14.66 -1.58
N SER A 101 6.02 13.70 -0.76
CA SER A 101 5.74 13.98 0.64
C SER A 101 6.99 14.29 1.46
N SER A 102 6.79 15.04 2.52
CA SER A 102 7.81 15.44 3.50
C SER A 102 7.56 14.88 4.91
N GLY A 103 6.47 14.14 5.10
CA GLY A 103 6.13 13.54 6.39
C GLY A 103 4.81 12.77 6.38
N ALA A 104 4.48 12.14 7.50
CA ALA A 104 3.36 11.21 7.61
C ALA A 104 1.98 11.87 7.40
N VAL A 105 1.79 13.11 7.81
CA VAL A 105 0.53 13.84 7.59
C VAL A 105 0.41 14.24 6.12
N ASP A 106 1.45 14.82 5.56
CA ASP A 106 1.51 15.26 4.17
C ASP A 106 1.26 14.11 3.18
N VAL A 107 1.87 12.93 3.40
CA VAL A 107 1.62 11.77 2.54
C VAL A 107 0.17 11.31 2.59
N MET A 108 -0.47 11.39 3.77
CA MET A 108 -1.88 11.03 3.90
C MET A 108 -2.78 12.07 3.20
N GLU A 109 -2.45 13.36 3.26
CA GLU A 109 -3.16 14.41 2.53
C GLU A 109 -3.10 14.16 1.02
N GLN A 110 -1.94 13.79 0.49
CA GLN A 110 -1.78 13.44 -0.92
C GLN A 110 -2.60 12.21 -1.32
N ALA A 111 -2.62 11.16 -0.49
CA ALA A 111 -3.42 9.96 -0.73
C ALA A 111 -4.94 10.24 -0.68
N VAL A 112 -5.37 11.09 0.24
CA VAL A 112 -6.76 11.57 0.34
C VAL A 112 -7.16 12.35 -0.91
N GLU A 113 -6.30 13.28 -1.34
CA GLU A 113 -6.54 14.09 -2.54
C GLU A 113 -6.69 13.21 -3.78
N TYR A 114 -5.85 12.19 -3.91
CA TYR A 114 -5.97 11.20 -4.98
C TYR A 114 -7.34 10.50 -4.99
N LEU A 115 -7.81 10.01 -3.83
CA LEU A 115 -9.13 9.38 -3.75
C LEU A 115 -10.27 10.33 -4.12
N ARG A 116 -10.15 11.60 -3.75
CA ARG A 116 -11.12 12.64 -4.14
C ARG A 116 -11.13 12.87 -5.65
N HIS A 117 -9.97 12.90 -6.28
CA HIS A 117 -9.85 12.99 -7.74
C HIS A 117 -10.47 11.78 -8.46
N LEU A 118 -10.41 10.60 -7.86
CA LEU A 118 -11.11 9.42 -8.36
C LEU A 118 -12.64 9.50 -8.18
N GLY A 119 -13.15 10.52 -7.50
CA GLY A 119 -14.57 10.64 -7.15
C GLY A 119 -15.01 9.60 -6.10
N ALA A 120 -14.09 9.00 -5.38
CA ALA A 120 -14.38 7.94 -4.41
C ALA A 120 -15.14 8.52 -3.19
N LYS A 121 -16.22 7.85 -2.82
CA LYS A 121 -17.01 8.12 -1.62
C LYS A 121 -17.14 6.83 -0.80
N PRO A 122 -16.07 6.37 -0.18
CA PRO A 122 -16.09 5.11 0.57
C PRO A 122 -17.02 5.22 1.77
N LYS A 123 -17.82 4.17 2.01
CA LYS A 123 -18.58 4.01 3.25
C LYS A 123 -17.73 3.42 4.37
N SER A 124 -16.68 2.70 3.98
CA SER A 124 -15.73 2.07 4.90
C SER A 124 -14.31 2.13 4.37
N ILE A 125 -13.37 2.42 5.28
CA ILE A 125 -11.95 2.51 4.98
C ILE A 125 -11.19 1.57 5.91
N GLY A 126 -10.44 0.65 5.34
CA GLY A 126 -9.53 -0.23 6.07
C GLY A 126 -8.20 0.46 6.34
N LEU A 127 -7.78 0.48 7.60
CA LEU A 127 -6.48 0.97 8.06
C LEU A 127 -5.77 -0.08 8.88
N GLU A 128 -4.46 -0.06 8.87
CA GLU A 128 -3.64 -0.83 9.82
C GLU A 128 -3.55 -0.06 11.14
N LEU A 129 -4.58 -0.17 12.00
CA LEU A 129 -4.73 0.67 13.19
C LEU A 129 -3.56 0.54 14.18
N ALA A 130 -2.90 -0.61 14.23
CA ALA A 130 -1.73 -0.84 15.07
C ALA A 130 -0.46 -0.09 14.62
N PHE A 131 -0.41 0.36 13.34
CA PHE A 131 0.80 0.91 12.74
C PHE A 131 0.64 2.35 12.24
N ILE A 132 -0.55 2.92 12.31
CA ILE A 132 -0.78 4.27 11.80
C ILE A 132 -0.61 5.33 12.91
N PRO A 133 0.18 6.39 12.69
CA PRO A 133 0.27 7.50 13.63
C PRO A 133 -1.09 8.20 13.80
N THR A 134 -1.41 8.60 15.02
CA THR A 134 -2.68 9.27 15.34
C THR A 134 -2.95 10.50 14.47
N ALA A 135 -1.95 11.35 14.25
CA ALA A 135 -2.10 12.54 13.41
C ALA A 135 -2.51 12.18 11.98
N THR A 136 -1.89 11.15 11.41
CA THR A 136 -2.17 10.64 10.06
C THR A 136 -3.59 10.06 9.96
N SER A 137 -3.99 9.25 10.96
CA SER A 137 -5.36 8.71 11.06
C SER A 137 -6.39 9.83 11.19
N THR A 138 -6.08 10.88 11.97
CA THR A 138 -6.97 12.05 12.14
C THR A 138 -7.17 12.79 10.81
N THR A 139 -6.13 12.95 10.00
CA THR A 139 -6.23 13.56 8.66
C THR A 139 -7.22 12.79 7.79
N LEU A 140 -7.10 11.46 7.74
CA LEU A 140 -8.02 10.63 6.95
C LEU A 140 -9.47 10.73 7.46
N ARG A 141 -9.69 10.64 8.77
CA ARG A 141 -11.03 10.77 9.39
C ARG A 141 -11.69 12.11 9.10
N LYS A 142 -10.93 13.20 9.12
CA LYS A 142 -11.43 14.53 8.74
C LYS A 142 -11.81 14.62 7.26
N ALA A 143 -11.09 13.92 6.41
CA ALA A 143 -11.32 13.93 4.97
C ALA A 143 -12.57 13.13 4.56
N PHE A 144 -12.88 12.06 5.28
CA PHE A 144 -14.02 11.16 5.06
C PHE A 144 -14.79 10.97 6.37
N PRO A 145 -15.52 12.00 6.86
CA PRO A 145 -16.17 11.97 8.17
C PRO A 145 -17.29 10.92 8.26
N ASP A 146 -17.92 10.60 7.14
CA ASP A 146 -19.02 9.64 7.06
C ASP A 146 -18.52 8.19 6.84
N ALA A 147 -17.22 7.98 6.64
CA ALA A 147 -16.66 6.65 6.44
C ALA A 147 -16.37 5.95 7.77
N GLU A 148 -16.81 4.71 7.89
CA GLU A 148 -16.41 3.85 9.00
C GLU A 148 -14.95 3.43 8.83
N ILE A 149 -14.14 3.62 9.87
CA ILE A 149 -12.75 3.15 9.87
C ILE A 149 -12.68 1.77 10.51
N LYS A 150 -12.18 0.79 9.74
CA LYS A 150 -12.02 -0.62 10.13
C LYS A 150 -10.56 -1.02 10.21
N ASP A 151 -10.24 -1.96 11.08
CA ASP A 151 -8.90 -2.55 11.10
C ASP A 151 -8.72 -3.51 9.92
N ALA A 152 -7.72 -3.23 9.10
CA ALA A 152 -7.40 -4.02 7.92
C ALA A 152 -6.17 -4.95 8.11
N LEU A 153 -5.60 -5.00 9.31
CA LEU A 153 -4.39 -5.80 9.55
C LEU A 153 -4.60 -7.27 9.16
N PHE A 154 -5.70 -7.88 9.61
CA PHE A 154 -5.99 -9.28 9.31
C PHE A 154 -6.30 -9.53 7.82
N VAL A 155 -6.85 -8.55 7.09
CA VAL A 155 -7.03 -8.65 5.63
C VAL A 155 -5.67 -8.85 4.95
N LEU A 156 -4.70 -8.01 5.31
CA LEU A 156 -3.35 -8.04 4.73
C LEU A 156 -2.56 -9.26 5.19
N GLU A 157 -2.66 -9.67 6.45
CA GLU A 157 -2.02 -10.88 6.96
C GLU A 157 -2.55 -12.15 6.28
N ARG A 158 -3.87 -12.26 6.08
CA ARG A 158 -4.48 -13.40 5.38
C ARG A 158 -4.13 -13.41 3.90
N LEU A 159 -4.02 -12.26 3.25
CA LEU A 159 -3.53 -12.15 1.89
C LEU A 159 -2.11 -12.73 1.79
N ARG A 160 -1.20 -12.29 2.64
CA ARG A 160 0.22 -12.70 2.67
C ARG A 160 0.43 -14.15 3.14
N ALA A 161 -0.48 -14.68 3.94
CA ALA A 161 -0.37 -16.04 4.47
C ALA A 161 -0.42 -17.09 3.35
N ARG A 162 -1.21 -16.86 2.30
CA ARG A 162 -1.31 -17.76 1.15
C ARG A 162 -0.33 -17.29 0.06
N LYS A 163 0.70 -18.09 -0.17
CA LYS A 163 1.72 -17.80 -1.18
C LYS A 163 1.23 -18.18 -2.57
N THR A 164 1.54 -17.35 -3.56
CA THR A 164 1.37 -17.70 -4.97
C THR A 164 2.46 -18.69 -5.41
N PRO A 165 2.29 -19.41 -6.53
CA PRO A 165 3.35 -20.26 -7.08
C PRO A 165 4.66 -19.50 -7.31
N GLU A 166 4.58 -18.27 -7.80
CA GLU A 166 5.73 -17.40 -8.06
C GLU A 166 6.46 -17.02 -6.76
N GLU A 167 5.72 -16.70 -5.69
CA GLU A 167 6.29 -16.43 -4.38
C GLU A 167 7.00 -17.66 -3.80
N LEU A 168 6.43 -18.84 -3.99
CA LEU A 168 7.06 -20.11 -3.56
C LEU A 168 8.38 -20.36 -4.29
N GLU A 169 8.41 -20.10 -5.61
CA GLU A 169 9.66 -20.22 -6.38
C GLU A 169 10.75 -19.27 -5.86
N LEU A 170 10.42 -18.01 -5.57
CA LEU A 170 11.36 -17.04 -5.02
C LEU A 170 11.91 -17.49 -3.67
N LEU A 171 11.05 -17.91 -2.76
CA LEU A 171 11.44 -18.42 -1.44
C LEU A 171 12.34 -19.66 -1.53
N THR A 172 12.16 -20.49 -2.56
CA THR A 172 12.99 -21.69 -2.76
C THR A 172 14.37 -21.35 -3.32
N LYS A 173 14.47 -20.31 -4.15
CA LYS A 173 15.75 -19.86 -4.72
C LYS A 173 16.66 -19.17 -3.70
N GLU A 174 16.08 -18.45 -2.74
CA GLU A 174 16.85 -17.78 -1.66
C GLU A 174 17.44 -18.74 -0.62
N ARG A 175 16.99 -19.99 -0.59
CA ARG A 175 17.50 -21.03 0.33
C ARG A 175 18.70 -21.82 -0.21
N ARG A 176 19.16 -21.53 -1.42
CA ARG A 176 20.34 -22.17 -2.05
C ARG A 176 21.51 -21.21 -2.09
#